data_b5927f19548f8f87fd4ed601cb7315c6
#
_entry.id   b5927f19548f8f87fd4ed601cb7315c6
#
_cell.length_a   1.000
_cell.length_b   1.000
_cell.length_c   1.000
_cell.angle_alpha   90.00
_cell.angle_beta   90.00
_cell.angle_gamma   90.00
#
_symmetry.space_group_name_H-M   'P 1'
#
loop_
_entity.id
_entity.type
_entity.pdbx_description
1 polymer ?
#
loop_
_entity_poly.entity_id
_entity_poly.type
_entity_poly.pdbx_seq_one_letter_code
_entity_poly.pdbx_strand_id
1 'polypeptide(L)'
;IKLDNSNFALARDLFLFGCWTGISFTDIKNLTTDNIVEMNGASWIVSKRQKTGVPFQIKLMGIPMQIIKRYEPFRKDKRLFNIGSW
;
A
#
# COMPACT_ATOMS: atom_id res chain seq x y z
N ILE A 1 -7.55 21.03 3.65
CA ILE A 1 -7.53 20.01 2.59
C ILE A 1 -8.94 19.83 2.05
N LYS A 2 -9.06 20.00 0.76
CA LYS A 2 -10.34 19.77 0.12
C LYS A 2 -10.45 18.29 -0.23
N LEU A 3 -11.36 17.60 0.46
CA LEU A 3 -11.59 16.19 0.20
C LEU A 3 -12.79 16.01 -0.70
N ASP A 4 -12.58 15.40 -1.85
CA ASP A 4 -13.67 14.94 -2.69
C ASP A 4 -13.91 13.45 -2.42
N ASN A 5 -14.87 12.86 -3.12
CA ASN A 5 -15.21 11.45 -2.89
C ASN A 5 -14.04 10.51 -3.19
N SER A 6 -13.22 10.83 -4.19
CA SER A 6 -12.08 10.00 -4.55
C SER A 6 -11.02 10.00 -3.46
N ASN A 7 -10.70 11.19 -2.92
CA ASN A 7 -9.71 11.31 -1.85
C ASN A 7 -10.19 10.63 -0.57
N PHE A 8 -11.47 10.77 -0.28
CA PHE A 8 -12.05 10.13 0.90
C PHE A 8 -11.97 8.61 0.80
N ALA A 9 -12.30 8.05 -0.36
CA ALA A 9 -12.25 6.61 -0.57
C ALA A 9 -10.81 6.09 -0.45
N LEU A 10 -9.84 6.80 -1.02
CA LEU A 10 -8.45 6.42 -0.93
C LEU A 10 -7.97 6.44 0.53
N ALA A 11 -8.30 7.49 1.27
CA ALA A 11 -7.91 7.60 2.68
C ALA A 11 -8.45 6.44 3.48
N ARG A 12 -9.72 6.08 3.26
CA ARG A 12 -10.35 4.95 3.94
C ARG A 12 -9.64 3.64 3.60
N ASP A 13 -9.35 3.44 2.32
CA ASP A 13 -8.71 2.20 1.87
C ASP A 13 -7.29 2.08 2.42
N LEU A 14 -6.55 3.18 2.48
CA LEU A 14 -5.21 3.18 3.06
C LEU A 14 -5.25 2.90 4.56
N PHE A 15 -6.25 3.41 5.24
CA PHE A 15 -6.45 3.12 6.66
C PHE A 15 -6.71 1.63 6.87
N LEU A 16 -7.58 1.05 6.06
CA LEU A 16 -7.85 -0.39 6.14
C LEU A 16 -6.62 -1.21 5.82
N PHE A 17 -5.88 -0.81 4.79
CA PHE A 17 -4.65 -1.48 4.41
C PHE A 17 -3.65 -1.49 5.58
N GLY A 18 -3.49 -0.35 6.24
CA GLY A 18 -2.62 -0.26 7.40
C GLY A 18 -3.07 -1.12 8.56
N CYS A 19 -4.38 -1.18 8.80
CA CYS A 19 -4.93 -2.01 9.88
C CYS A 19 -4.69 -3.49 9.62
N TRP A 20 -4.83 -3.93 8.38
CA TRP A 20 -4.67 -5.33 8.03
C TRP A 20 -3.20 -5.76 7.96
N THR A 21 -2.31 -4.87 7.58
CA THR A 21 -0.90 -5.21 7.38
C THR A 21 -0.02 -4.78 8.54
N GLY A 22 -0.48 -3.86 9.36
CA GLY A 22 0.35 -3.28 10.42
C GLY A 22 1.38 -2.28 9.91
N ILE A 23 1.31 -1.89 8.65
CA ILE A 23 2.26 -0.95 8.05
C ILE A 23 1.81 0.48 8.35
N SER A 24 2.76 1.34 8.77
CA SER A 24 2.45 2.74 9.03
C SER A 24 2.11 3.48 7.73
N PHE A 25 1.41 4.59 7.84
CA PHE A 25 1.04 5.40 6.68
C PHE A 25 2.27 5.86 5.90
N THR A 26 3.31 6.29 6.61
CA THR A 26 4.56 6.72 5.96
C THR A 26 5.17 5.59 5.14
N ASP A 27 5.18 4.37 5.68
CA ASP A 27 5.73 3.23 4.97
C ASP A 27 4.86 2.86 3.77
N ILE A 28 3.53 2.92 3.90
CA ILE A 28 2.61 2.66 2.79
C ILE A 28 2.85 3.67 1.66
N LYS A 29 3.03 4.92 2.00
CA LYS A 29 3.26 5.98 1.04
C LYS A 29 4.50 5.73 0.18
N ASN A 30 5.50 5.08 0.75
CA ASN A 30 6.75 4.81 0.07
C ASN A 30 6.81 3.44 -0.62
N LEU A 31 5.74 2.66 -0.55
CA LEU A 31 5.71 1.37 -1.23
C LEU A 31 5.63 1.56 -2.75
N THR A 32 6.34 0.67 -3.45
CA THR A 32 6.33 0.65 -4.91
C THR A 32 5.93 -0.75 -5.40
N THR A 33 5.70 -0.85 -6.71
CA THR A 33 5.39 -2.15 -7.30
C THR A 33 6.55 -3.13 -7.16
N ASP A 34 7.77 -2.64 -7.03
CA ASP A 34 8.95 -3.49 -6.83
C ASP A 34 8.95 -4.15 -5.45
N ASN A 35 8.18 -3.62 -4.52
CA ASN A 35 8.05 -4.22 -3.19
C ASN A 35 7.09 -5.41 -3.17
N ILE A 36 6.34 -5.62 -4.25
CA ILE A 36 5.44 -6.76 -4.35
C ILE A 36 6.18 -7.92 -4.97
N VAL A 37 6.28 -9.02 -4.22
CA VAL A 37 7.01 -10.23 -4.64
C VAL A 37 6.07 -11.42 -4.57
N GLU A 38 6.10 -12.25 -5.60
CA GLU A 38 5.33 -13.48 -5.60
C GLU A 38 6.21 -14.64 -5.16
N MET A 39 5.74 -15.37 -4.14
CA MET A 39 6.44 -16.53 -3.60
C MET A 39 5.43 -17.61 -3.27
N ASN A 40 5.69 -18.84 -3.73
CA ASN A 40 4.84 -20.00 -3.43
C ASN A 40 3.36 -19.77 -3.76
N GLY A 41 3.08 -19.08 -4.86
CA GLY A 41 1.72 -18.83 -5.29
C GLY A 41 1.01 -17.73 -4.52
N ALA A 42 1.71 -16.98 -3.68
CA ALA A 42 1.14 -15.88 -2.93
C ALA A 42 1.94 -14.60 -3.18
N SER A 43 1.28 -13.47 -3.01
CA SER A 43 1.92 -12.16 -3.14
C SER A 43 2.32 -11.66 -1.76
N TRP A 44 3.49 -11.05 -1.68
CA TRP A 44 4.05 -10.55 -0.43
C TRP A 44 4.53 -9.11 -0.63
N ILE A 45 4.45 -8.31 0.42
CA ILE A 45 5.14 -7.03 0.48
C ILE A 45 6.46 -7.24 1.18
N VAL A 46 7.55 -6.91 0.50
CA VAL A 46 8.90 -6.98 1.06
C VAL A 46 9.50 -5.58 1.02
N SER A 47 9.76 -5.01 2.18
CA SER A 47 10.26 -3.64 2.27
C SER A 47 11.00 -3.44 3.57
N LYS A 48 11.37 -2.19 3.85
CA LYS A 48 12.03 -1.80 5.09
C LYS A 48 11.28 -0.64 5.71
N ARG A 49 11.25 -0.59 7.03
CA ARG A 49 10.65 0.54 7.74
C ARG A 49 11.49 1.78 7.53
N GLN A 50 10.84 2.87 7.14
CA GLN A 50 11.53 4.11 6.83
C GLN A 50 12.31 4.67 8.03
N LYS A 51 11.72 4.56 9.21
CA LYS A 51 12.30 5.13 10.42
C LYS A 51 13.50 4.34 10.93
N THR A 52 13.45 3.02 10.86
CA THR A 52 14.44 2.16 11.50
C THR A 52 15.29 1.36 10.53
N GLY A 53 14.85 1.24 9.28
CA GLY A 53 15.53 0.39 8.29
C GLY A 53 15.35 -1.08 8.50
N VAL A 54 14.51 -1.50 9.44
CA VAL A 54 14.27 -2.91 9.72
C VAL A 54 13.44 -3.52 8.59
N PRO A 55 13.92 -4.60 7.96
CA PRO A 55 13.16 -5.24 6.88
C PRO A 55 11.93 -5.95 7.40
N PHE A 56 10.90 -6.02 6.56
CA PHE A 56 9.68 -6.75 6.90
C PHE A 56 9.08 -7.40 5.65
N GLN A 57 8.34 -8.47 5.89
CA GLN A 57 7.60 -9.20 4.86
C GLN A 57 6.19 -9.42 5.36
N ILE A 58 5.20 -9.12 4.50
CA ILE A 58 3.80 -9.29 4.86
C ILE A 58 3.09 -9.99 3.72
N LYS A 59 2.45 -11.11 4.02
CA LYS A 59 1.67 -11.84 3.03
C LYS A 59 0.40 -11.06 2.70
N LEU A 60 0.17 -10.85 1.42
CA LEU A 60 -1.02 -10.16 0.95
C LEU A 60 -2.13 -11.18 0.71
N MET A 61 -3.23 -11.03 1.44
CA MET A 61 -4.39 -11.87 1.24
C MET A 61 -5.63 -11.12 1.72
N GLY A 62 -6.78 -11.43 1.11
CA GLY A 62 -8.03 -10.78 1.49
C GLY A 62 -8.06 -9.31 1.15
N ILE A 63 -8.43 -8.49 2.13
CA ILE A 63 -8.68 -7.06 1.92
C ILE A 63 -7.46 -6.28 1.39
N PRO A 64 -6.25 -6.44 1.94
CA PRO A 64 -5.09 -5.71 1.40
C PRO A 64 -4.86 -5.97 -0.10
N MET A 65 -5.02 -7.22 -0.52
CA MET A 65 -4.83 -7.56 -1.92
C MET A 65 -5.90 -6.93 -2.80
N GLN A 66 -7.14 -6.90 -2.33
CA GLN A 66 -8.24 -6.26 -3.05
C GLN A 66 -8.00 -4.76 -3.21
N ILE A 67 -7.48 -4.11 -2.17
CA ILE A 67 -7.18 -2.69 -2.22
C ILE A 67 -6.11 -2.41 -3.26
N ILE A 68 -5.05 -3.19 -3.28
CA ILE A 68 -3.97 -3.02 -4.25
C ILE A 68 -4.51 -3.15 -5.68
N LYS A 69 -5.32 -4.18 -5.93
CA LYS A 69 -5.88 -4.39 -7.27
C LYS A 69 -6.84 -3.29 -7.67
N ARG A 70 -7.56 -2.72 -6.72
CA ARG A 70 -8.51 -1.63 -7.00
C ARG A 70 -7.80 -0.42 -7.58
N TYR A 71 -6.61 -0.09 -7.12
CA TYR A 71 -5.89 1.09 -7.54
C TYR A 71 -4.86 0.83 -8.64
N GLU A 72 -4.72 -0.41 -9.07
CA GLU A 72 -3.78 -0.77 -10.12
C GLU A 72 -4.02 0.00 -11.43
N PRO A 73 -5.26 0.12 -11.95
CA PRO A 73 -5.49 0.87 -13.18
C PRO A 73 -5.22 2.37 -13.08
N PHE A 74 -5.12 2.90 -11.87
CA PHE A 74 -4.92 4.32 -11.64
C PHE A 74 -3.46 4.69 -11.36
N ARG A 75 -2.55 3.72 -11.40
CA ARG A 75 -1.14 3.98 -11.19
C ARG A 75 -0.55 4.80 -12.32
N LYS A 76 0.20 5.82 -11.94
CA LYS A 76 0.89 6.68 -12.92
C LYS A 76 2.39 6.42 -12.94
N ASP A 77 2.92 5.81 -11.89
CA ASP A 77 4.34 5.51 -11.75
C ASP A 77 4.51 4.22 -10.97
N LYS A 78 5.70 3.99 -10.41
CA LYS A 78 5.99 2.76 -9.66
C LYS A 78 5.36 2.73 -8.27
N ARG A 79 4.79 3.84 -7.80
CA ARG A 79 4.19 3.87 -6.47
C ARG A 79 2.95 2.98 -6.43
N LEU A 80 2.84 2.22 -5.35
CA LEU A 80 1.73 1.31 -5.17
C LEU A 80 0.40 2.05 -5.08
N PHE A 81 0.40 3.17 -4.37
CA PHE A 81 -0.76 4.04 -4.25
C PHE A 81 -0.39 5.44 -4.71
N ASN A 82 -1.31 6.06 -5.41
CA ASN A 82 -1.12 7.40 -5.95
C ASN A 82 -1.49 8.45 -4.91
N ILE A 83 -0.66 8.55 -3.88
CA ILE A 83 -0.90 9.46 -2.76
C ILE A 83 -0.27 10.80 -3.09
N GLY A 84 -1.11 11.83 -3.22
CA GLY A 84 -0.63 13.18 -3.43
C GLY A 84 -0.21 13.85 -2.12
N SER A 85 0.00 15.17 -2.18
CA SER A 85 0.24 15.97 -0.99
C SER A 85 -1.03 16.06 -0.18
N TRP A 86 -0.96 15.60 1.02
CA TRP A 86 -2.14 15.56 1.90
C TRP A 86 -1.94 16.49 3.08
#